data_84c0971d52a7f0601a63cb805eafdf2e
#
_entry.id   84c0971d52a7f0601a63cb805eafdf2e
#
_cell.length_a   1.000
_cell.length_b   1.000
_cell.length_c   1.000
_cell.angle_alpha   90.00
_cell.angle_beta   90.00
_cell.angle_gamma   90.00
#
_symmetry.space_group_name_H-M   'P 1'
#
loop_
_entity.id
_entity.type
_entity.pdbx_description
1 polymer ?
#
loop_
_entity_poly.entity_id
_entity_poly.type
_entity_poly.pdbx_seq_one_letter_code
_entity_poly.pdbx_strand_id
1 'polypeptide(L)'
;MSSFAAVSDKETKAKRDKVVAARARLRERFEAKATTSGSEGSGTGPANRHGMPKLPPGQTPAKATTWPVLDLGVTPRISNEEWQLEIRGLCEAPSTLRWHDLMNFEQVDEASDFHCVTTWSRMDIAFRGVRLIDVLASAHPSERASHIMCYATDGYCTNLSLTEALKPDVLLAYRAEGEP
;
A
#
# COMPACT_ATOMS: atom_id res chain seq x y z
N MET A 1 0.95 -30.17 10.24
CA MET A 1 -0.29 -29.47 10.61
C MET A 1 0.09 -28.36 11.58
N SER A 2 0.46 -27.20 11.06
CA SER A 2 0.83 -26.05 11.88
C SER A 2 -0.41 -25.18 12.05
N SER A 3 -0.95 -25.15 13.25
CA SER A 3 -2.10 -24.35 13.65
C SER A 3 -1.68 -22.89 13.64
N PHE A 4 -2.09 -22.14 12.63
CA PHE A 4 -2.18 -20.69 12.75
C PHE A 4 -3.24 -20.41 13.84
N ALA A 5 -2.76 -20.06 15.04
CA ALA A 5 -3.64 -19.60 16.09
C ALA A 5 -4.41 -18.37 15.56
N ALA A 6 -5.71 -18.50 15.43
CA ALA A 6 -6.59 -17.39 15.10
C ALA A 6 -6.37 -16.30 16.16
N VAL A 7 -5.69 -15.24 15.78
CA VAL A 7 -5.62 -14.02 16.58
C VAL A 7 -7.07 -13.61 16.85
N SER A 8 -7.45 -13.45 18.12
CA SER A 8 -8.85 -13.19 18.45
C SER A 8 -9.31 -11.91 17.76
N ASP A 9 -10.54 -11.87 17.24
CA ASP A 9 -11.11 -10.68 16.57
C ASP A 9 -11.00 -9.41 17.40
N LYS A 10 -11.02 -9.55 18.74
CA LYS A 10 -10.83 -8.44 19.68
C LYS A 10 -9.41 -7.89 19.65
N GLU A 11 -8.40 -8.75 19.54
CA GLU A 11 -7.00 -8.33 19.51
C GLU A 11 -6.64 -7.66 18.17
N THR A 12 -7.15 -8.21 17.08
CA THR A 12 -7.03 -7.62 15.75
C THR A 12 -7.73 -6.27 15.67
N LYS A 13 -8.91 -6.14 16.27
CA LYS A 13 -9.64 -4.87 16.35
C LYS A 13 -8.87 -3.84 17.19
N ALA A 14 -8.36 -4.22 18.34
CA ALA A 14 -7.60 -3.32 19.21
C ALA A 14 -6.30 -2.82 18.54
N LYS A 15 -5.62 -3.68 17.77
CA LYS A 15 -4.45 -3.28 16.96
C LYS A 15 -4.86 -2.28 15.88
N ARG A 16 -5.92 -2.56 15.11
CA ARG A 16 -6.44 -1.62 14.08
C ARG A 16 -6.83 -0.27 14.68
N ASP A 17 -7.54 -0.26 15.80
CA ASP A 17 -7.95 0.99 16.46
C ASP A 17 -6.74 1.83 16.88
N LYS A 18 -5.65 1.20 17.34
CA LYS A 18 -4.39 1.88 17.66
C LYS A 18 -3.73 2.49 16.43
N VAL A 19 -3.72 1.77 15.28
CA VAL A 19 -3.17 2.30 14.00
C VAL A 19 -3.96 3.50 13.54
N VAL A 20 -5.30 3.39 13.55
CA VAL A 20 -6.19 4.48 13.15
C VAL A 20 -5.96 5.70 14.04
N ALA A 21 -5.88 5.50 15.36
CA ALA A 21 -5.63 6.59 16.30
C ALA A 21 -4.25 7.23 16.11
N ALA A 22 -3.20 6.43 15.86
CA ALA A 22 -1.85 6.94 15.60
C ALA A 22 -1.79 7.77 14.30
N ARG A 23 -2.48 7.33 13.25
CA ARG A 23 -2.58 8.07 11.98
C ARG A 23 -3.36 9.37 12.12
N ALA A 24 -4.47 9.36 12.84
CA ALA A 24 -5.24 10.57 13.13
C ALA A 24 -4.37 11.62 13.83
N ARG A 25 -3.63 11.23 14.87
CA ARG A 25 -2.71 12.13 15.58
C ARG A 25 -1.58 12.65 14.69
N LEU A 26 -1.03 11.82 13.81
CA LEU A 26 -0.02 12.25 12.85
C LEU A 26 -0.60 13.26 11.86
N ARG A 27 -1.76 12.96 11.29
CA ARG A 27 -2.48 13.86 10.40
C ARG A 27 -2.72 15.22 11.06
N GLU A 28 -3.30 15.27 12.27
CA GLU A 28 -3.51 16.50 13.03
C GLU A 28 -2.21 17.30 13.23
N ARG A 29 -1.10 16.62 13.55
CA ARG A 29 0.21 17.29 13.69
C ARG A 29 0.71 17.90 12.40
N PHE A 30 0.49 17.24 11.27
CA PHE A 30 0.93 17.74 9.96
C PHE A 30 0.00 18.82 9.43
N GLU A 31 -1.31 18.71 9.64
CA GLU A 31 -2.28 19.77 9.31
C GLU A 31 -2.00 21.05 10.12
N ALA A 32 -1.74 20.93 11.42
CA ALA A 32 -1.33 22.06 12.25
C ALA A 32 -0.03 22.70 11.78
N LYS A 33 0.93 21.91 11.28
CA LYS A 33 2.19 22.40 10.74
C LYS A 33 2.02 23.07 9.37
N ALA A 34 1.15 22.53 8.52
CA ALA A 34 0.82 23.10 7.22
C ALA A 34 0.13 24.47 7.34
N THR A 35 -0.80 24.62 8.29
CA THR A 35 -1.46 25.91 8.58
C THR A 35 -0.51 26.97 9.11
N THR A 36 0.55 26.57 9.83
CA THR A 36 1.55 27.50 10.38
C THR A 36 2.59 27.92 9.32
N SER A 37 2.79 27.10 8.28
CA SER A 37 3.80 27.40 7.24
C SER A 37 3.23 28.15 6.01
N GLY A 38 1.95 28.49 6.01
CA GLY A 38 1.36 29.39 5.00
C GLY A 38 1.42 28.89 3.54
N SER A 39 1.59 27.60 3.33
CA SER A 39 1.67 27.03 1.98
C SER A 39 0.31 26.54 1.47
N GLU A 40 -0.63 27.45 1.24
CA GLU A 40 -1.65 27.27 0.20
C GLU A 40 -0.99 27.44 -1.16
N GLY A 41 0.13 26.73 -1.40
CA GLY A 41 0.83 26.74 -2.68
C GLY A 41 0.29 25.67 -3.60
N SER A 42 0.03 25.99 -4.85
CA SER A 42 0.08 25.00 -5.93
C SER A 42 1.40 24.21 -5.75
N GLY A 43 1.34 22.86 -5.76
CA GLY A 43 2.53 22.03 -5.60
C GLY A 43 3.71 22.48 -6.46
N THR A 44 4.89 21.95 -6.24
CA THR A 44 6.13 22.39 -6.88
C THR A 44 6.74 21.31 -7.77
N GLY A 45 7.62 21.74 -8.67
CA GLY A 45 8.33 20.88 -9.61
C GLY A 45 7.61 20.69 -10.95
N PRO A 46 8.21 19.93 -11.88
CA PRO A 46 7.63 19.64 -13.19
C PRO A 46 6.34 18.83 -13.04
N ALA A 47 5.54 18.78 -14.09
CA ALA A 47 4.36 17.93 -14.11
C ALA A 47 4.78 16.46 -14.10
N ASN A 48 4.10 15.65 -13.28
CA ASN A 48 4.21 14.21 -13.32
C ASN A 48 3.42 13.63 -14.52
N ARG A 49 3.43 12.30 -14.70
CA ARG A 49 2.71 11.61 -15.79
C ARG A 49 1.20 11.87 -15.82
N HIS A 50 0.61 12.38 -14.74
CA HIS A 50 -0.81 12.72 -14.61
C HIS A 50 -1.09 14.23 -14.77
N GLY A 51 -0.07 15.02 -15.13
CA GLY A 51 -0.18 16.47 -15.30
C GLY A 51 -0.25 17.26 -13.98
N MET A 52 -0.01 16.62 -12.85
CA MET A 52 0.02 17.24 -11.53
C MET A 52 1.46 17.66 -11.18
N PRO A 53 1.66 18.69 -10.33
CA PRO A 53 2.99 18.99 -9.80
C PRO A 53 3.62 17.76 -9.16
N LYS A 54 4.90 17.51 -9.46
CA LYS A 54 5.63 16.34 -8.95
C LYS A 54 5.62 16.26 -7.43
N LEU A 55 5.73 17.42 -6.75
CA LEU A 55 5.47 17.53 -5.32
C LEU A 55 4.10 18.17 -5.11
N PRO A 56 3.09 17.40 -4.67
CA PRO A 56 1.74 17.93 -4.42
C PRO A 56 1.69 19.02 -3.34
N PRO A 57 0.65 19.88 -3.34
CA PRO A 57 0.45 20.87 -2.28
C PRO A 57 0.47 20.24 -0.89
N GLY A 58 1.11 20.90 0.09
CA GLY A 58 1.18 20.44 1.47
C GLY A 58 2.12 19.27 1.73
N GLN A 59 2.77 18.72 0.70
CA GLN A 59 3.76 17.65 0.83
C GLN A 59 5.17 18.22 1.03
N THR A 60 5.98 17.51 1.82
CA THR A 60 7.42 17.78 2.02
C THR A 60 8.26 16.64 1.44
N PRO A 61 9.36 16.93 0.71
CA PRO A 61 10.23 15.86 0.24
C PRO A 61 10.87 15.11 1.42
N ALA A 62 10.75 13.80 1.43
CA ALA A 62 11.51 12.95 2.34
C ALA A 62 12.96 12.82 1.85
N LYS A 63 13.90 12.60 2.78
CA LYS A 63 15.29 12.32 2.40
C LYS A 63 15.36 11.03 1.58
N ALA A 64 16.15 11.03 0.52
CA ALA A 64 16.30 9.90 -0.39
C ALA A 64 16.72 8.59 0.31
N THR A 65 17.46 8.69 1.41
CA THR A 65 18.02 7.55 2.15
C THR A 65 17.12 7.05 3.28
N THR A 66 15.94 7.63 3.47
CA THR A 66 15.11 7.33 4.64
C THR A 66 13.66 7.11 4.23
N TRP A 67 13.11 5.97 4.58
CA TRP A 67 11.66 5.74 4.57
C TRP A 67 11.11 6.14 5.94
N PRO A 68 10.24 7.17 6.02
CA PRO A 68 9.51 7.42 7.25
C PRO A 68 8.59 6.24 7.54
N VAL A 69 8.80 5.58 8.66
CA VAL A 69 8.04 4.39 9.06
C VAL A 69 7.05 4.77 10.16
N LEU A 70 5.81 4.35 9.99
CA LEU A 70 4.80 4.34 11.03
C LEU A 70 4.35 2.90 11.23
N ASP A 71 4.90 2.25 12.22
CA ASP A 71 4.51 0.93 12.64
C ASP A 71 3.82 0.94 14.02
N LEU A 72 3.34 -0.20 14.43
CA LEU A 72 2.75 -0.43 15.75
C LEU A 72 3.74 -1.05 16.75
N GLY A 73 5.03 -0.96 16.45
CA GLY A 73 6.08 -1.65 17.18
C GLY A 73 6.16 -3.15 16.87
N VAL A 74 5.50 -3.58 15.79
CA VAL A 74 5.54 -4.96 15.31
C VAL A 74 5.93 -4.94 13.84
N THR A 75 7.13 -5.43 13.54
CA THR A 75 7.56 -5.67 12.16
C THR A 75 7.48 -7.17 11.90
N PRO A 76 6.49 -7.64 11.13
CA PRO A 76 6.39 -9.06 10.79
C PRO A 76 7.64 -9.50 10.01
N ARG A 77 8.20 -10.65 10.39
CA ARG A 77 9.29 -11.29 9.65
C ARG A 77 8.73 -12.54 9.00
N ILE A 78 8.49 -12.46 7.71
CA ILE A 78 7.90 -13.53 6.91
C ILE A 78 8.90 -13.88 5.83
N SER A 79 9.36 -15.13 5.81
CA SER A 79 10.22 -15.62 4.74
C SER A 79 9.42 -15.81 3.43
N ASN A 80 10.10 -15.90 2.29
CA ASN A 80 9.44 -16.18 1.01
C ASN A 80 8.69 -17.53 1.02
N GLU A 81 9.17 -18.50 1.79
CA GLU A 81 8.56 -19.82 1.95
C GLU A 81 7.24 -19.75 2.75
N GLU A 82 7.16 -18.81 3.69
CA GLU A 82 5.97 -18.59 4.53
C GLU A 82 5.00 -17.60 3.92
N TRP A 83 5.47 -16.78 2.98
CA TRP A 83 4.65 -15.74 2.36
C TRP A 83 3.48 -16.35 1.58
N GLN A 84 2.32 -15.77 1.79
CA GLN A 84 1.11 -16.11 1.04
C GLN A 84 0.18 -14.91 0.91
N LEU A 85 -0.53 -14.86 -0.21
CA LEU A 85 -1.59 -13.90 -0.49
C LEU A 85 -2.90 -14.65 -0.71
N GLU A 86 -3.85 -14.46 0.20
CA GLU A 86 -5.20 -15.02 0.08
C GLU A 86 -6.09 -14.03 -0.69
N ILE A 87 -6.75 -14.52 -1.76
CA ILE A 87 -7.74 -13.78 -2.53
C ILE A 87 -9.07 -14.45 -2.31
N ARG A 88 -10.03 -13.72 -1.76
CA ARG A 88 -11.36 -14.24 -1.41
C ARG A 88 -12.44 -13.17 -1.44
N GLY A 89 -13.68 -13.58 -1.32
CA GLY A 89 -14.86 -12.70 -1.26
C GLY A 89 -15.72 -12.83 -2.50
N LEU A 90 -16.10 -11.71 -3.12
CA LEU A 90 -16.93 -11.69 -4.34
C LEU A 90 -16.07 -12.02 -5.57
N CYS A 91 -15.62 -13.26 -5.67
CA CYS A 91 -14.88 -13.82 -6.80
C CYS A 91 -15.31 -15.28 -7.04
N GLU A 92 -15.16 -15.74 -8.28
CA GLU A 92 -15.56 -17.10 -8.68
C GLU A 92 -14.49 -18.14 -8.35
N ALA A 93 -13.22 -17.73 -8.33
CA ALA A 93 -12.05 -18.58 -8.07
C ALA A 93 -11.21 -18.05 -6.89
N PRO A 94 -11.70 -18.19 -5.63
CA PRO A 94 -10.88 -17.87 -4.46
C PRO A 94 -9.60 -18.70 -4.47
N SER A 95 -8.48 -18.06 -4.15
CA SER A 95 -7.17 -18.71 -4.24
C SER A 95 -6.21 -18.21 -3.16
N THR A 96 -5.16 -19.00 -2.94
CA THR A 96 -4.02 -18.59 -2.11
C THR A 96 -2.77 -18.72 -2.95
N LEU A 97 -2.14 -17.60 -3.25
CA LEU A 97 -0.87 -17.54 -3.97
C LEU A 97 0.27 -17.63 -2.97
N ARG A 98 1.24 -18.47 -3.24
CA ARG A 98 2.54 -18.50 -2.59
C ARG A 98 3.54 -17.64 -3.33
N TRP A 99 4.71 -17.42 -2.75
CA TRP A 99 5.76 -16.62 -3.37
C TRP A 99 6.12 -17.09 -4.79
N HIS A 100 6.26 -18.40 -5.00
CA HIS A 100 6.56 -18.94 -6.32
C HIS A 100 5.44 -18.72 -7.34
N ASP A 101 4.18 -18.71 -6.91
CA ASP A 101 3.04 -18.41 -7.80
C ASP A 101 3.09 -16.95 -8.24
N LEU A 102 3.42 -16.03 -7.31
CA LEU A 102 3.61 -14.62 -7.63
C LEU A 102 4.75 -14.41 -8.62
N MET A 103 5.84 -15.17 -8.50
CA MET A 103 6.98 -15.08 -9.41
C MET A 103 6.69 -15.62 -10.83
N ASN A 104 5.61 -16.39 -11.02
CA ASN A 104 5.18 -16.87 -12.33
C ASN A 104 4.37 -15.84 -13.13
N PHE A 105 3.87 -14.77 -12.49
CA PHE A 105 3.28 -13.65 -13.22
C PHE A 105 4.36 -12.82 -13.93
N GLU A 106 3.95 -12.03 -14.94
CA GLU A 106 4.84 -11.07 -15.58
C GLU A 106 5.40 -10.08 -14.55
N GLN A 107 6.72 -9.99 -14.47
CA GLN A 107 7.41 -9.11 -13.55
C GLN A 107 7.62 -7.74 -14.21
N VAL A 108 7.23 -6.68 -13.53
CA VAL A 108 7.25 -5.30 -14.04
C VAL A 108 8.13 -4.43 -13.16
N ASP A 109 8.98 -3.65 -13.81
CA ASP A 109 9.72 -2.56 -13.18
C ASP A 109 9.04 -1.23 -13.53
N GLU A 110 8.69 -0.43 -12.53
CA GLU A 110 7.96 0.83 -12.69
C GLU A 110 8.60 1.91 -11.81
N ALA A 111 8.85 3.09 -12.40
CA ALA A 111 9.28 4.24 -11.62
C ALA A 111 8.08 5.12 -11.28
N SER A 112 7.88 5.39 -9.99
CA SER A 112 6.74 6.18 -9.53
C SER A 112 7.09 7.04 -8.33
N ASP A 113 6.35 8.15 -8.18
CA ASP A 113 6.41 8.97 -6.99
C ASP A 113 5.53 8.36 -5.89
N PHE A 114 5.96 8.45 -4.66
CA PHE A 114 5.21 7.99 -3.50
C PHE A 114 4.81 9.18 -2.63
N HIS A 115 3.50 9.37 -2.42
CA HIS A 115 2.94 10.43 -1.62
C HIS A 115 2.20 9.85 -0.42
N CYS A 116 2.75 10.04 0.77
CA CYS A 116 2.13 9.54 1.99
C CYS A 116 1.06 10.49 2.51
N VAL A 117 -0.03 9.95 3.04
CA VAL A 117 -1.09 10.73 3.70
C VAL A 117 -0.56 11.55 4.90
N THR A 118 0.59 11.20 5.45
CA THR A 118 1.26 11.94 6.52
C THR A 118 2.15 13.08 6.00
N THR A 119 1.88 13.56 4.78
CA THR A 119 2.42 14.77 4.15
C THR A 119 3.91 14.75 3.81
N TRP A 120 4.46 13.59 3.50
CA TRP A 120 5.79 13.47 2.91
C TRP A 120 5.74 12.73 1.58
N SER A 121 6.70 13.02 0.70
CA SER A 121 6.80 12.41 -0.62
C SER A 121 8.23 11.94 -0.89
N ARG A 122 8.35 10.81 -1.59
CA ARG A 122 9.58 10.37 -2.23
C ARG A 122 9.33 10.26 -3.73
N MET A 123 10.30 10.74 -4.51
CA MET A 123 10.20 10.83 -5.96
C MET A 123 11.02 9.74 -6.64
N ASP A 124 10.58 9.37 -7.84
CA ASP A 124 11.33 8.48 -8.76
C ASP A 124 11.75 7.15 -8.13
N ILE A 125 10.88 6.55 -7.32
CA ILE A 125 11.16 5.26 -6.69
C ILE A 125 11.03 4.16 -7.75
N ALA A 126 12.07 3.35 -7.89
CA ALA A 126 12.04 2.16 -8.73
C ALA A 126 11.34 1.03 -7.97
N PHE A 127 10.10 0.73 -8.34
CA PHE A 127 9.35 -0.41 -7.83
C PHE A 127 9.49 -1.60 -8.74
N ARG A 128 9.51 -2.80 -8.16
CA ARG A 128 9.37 -4.06 -8.87
C ARG A 128 8.22 -4.87 -8.28
N GLY A 129 7.38 -5.43 -9.15
CA GLY A 129 6.21 -6.18 -8.73
C GLY A 129 5.51 -6.87 -9.88
N VAL A 130 4.27 -7.25 -9.65
CA VAL A 130 3.35 -7.78 -10.65
C VAL A 130 2.15 -6.84 -10.79
N ARG A 131 1.54 -6.79 -11.97
CA ARG A 131 0.35 -5.97 -12.17
C ARG A 131 -0.79 -6.51 -11.31
N LEU A 132 -1.41 -5.64 -10.53
CA LEU A 132 -2.51 -6.05 -9.66
C LEU A 132 -3.70 -6.57 -10.46
N ILE A 133 -3.93 -6.03 -11.66
CA ILE A 133 -4.98 -6.52 -12.57
C ILE A 133 -4.80 -8.00 -12.93
N ASP A 134 -3.57 -8.46 -13.17
CA ASP A 134 -3.30 -9.85 -13.54
C ASP A 134 -3.55 -10.79 -12.34
N VAL A 135 -3.15 -10.36 -11.16
CA VAL A 135 -3.41 -11.11 -9.92
C VAL A 135 -4.91 -11.21 -9.64
N LEU A 136 -5.65 -10.12 -9.77
CA LEU A 136 -7.11 -10.11 -9.56
C LEU A 136 -7.86 -10.85 -10.65
N ALA A 137 -7.42 -10.78 -11.91
CA ALA A 137 -8.03 -11.50 -13.02
C ALA A 137 -8.01 -13.01 -12.80
N SER A 138 -6.96 -13.56 -12.17
CA SER A 138 -6.87 -14.99 -11.86
C SER A 138 -7.97 -15.47 -10.89
N ALA A 139 -8.54 -14.58 -10.09
CA ALA A 139 -9.60 -14.88 -9.14
C ALA A 139 -11.03 -14.68 -9.71
N HIS A 140 -11.16 -14.16 -10.92
CA HIS A 140 -12.44 -13.88 -11.58
C HIS A 140 -13.38 -13.05 -10.69
N PRO A 141 -13.09 -11.74 -10.46
CA PRO A 141 -13.95 -10.90 -9.64
C PRO A 141 -15.38 -10.86 -10.19
N SER A 142 -16.36 -11.01 -9.30
CA SER A 142 -17.78 -10.90 -9.66
C SER A 142 -18.11 -9.45 -10.09
N GLU A 143 -19.08 -9.28 -10.99
CA GLU A 143 -19.61 -7.95 -11.36
C GLU A 143 -20.19 -7.17 -10.19
N ARG A 144 -20.54 -7.84 -9.09
CA ARG A 144 -20.99 -7.21 -7.84
C ARG A 144 -19.85 -6.68 -6.99
N ALA A 145 -18.59 -7.00 -7.30
CA ALA A 145 -17.44 -6.52 -6.58
C ALA A 145 -17.15 -5.07 -6.98
N SER A 146 -17.14 -4.16 -6.02
CA SER A 146 -16.86 -2.73 -6.24
C SER A 146 -15.54 -2.28 -5.64
N HIS A 147 -15.03 -2.99 -4.64
CA HIS A 147 -13.81 -2.67 -3.90
C HIS A 147 -13.03 -3.92 -3.54
N ILE A 148 -11.73 -3.74 -3.37
CA ILE A 148 -10.88 -4.71 -2.68
C ILE A 148 -10.59 -4.21 -1.26
N MET A 149 -10.50 -5.15 -0.31
CA MET A 149 -10.03 -4.91 1.05
C MET A 149 -8.67 -5.59 1.20
N CYS A 150 -7.64 -4.80 1.44
CA CYS A 150 -6.29 -5.30 1.67
C CYS A 150 -6.07 -5.45 3.17
N TYR A 151 -5.64 -6.63 3.60
CA TYR A 151 -5.32 -6.95 4.98
C TYR A 151 -3.84 -7.29 5.09
N ALA A 152 -3.14 -6.58 5.95
CA ALA A 152 -1.74 -6.84 6.22
C ALA A 152 -1.58 -7.75 7.45
N THR A 153 -0.42 -8.40 7.54
CA THR A 153 -0.11 -9.37 8.60
C THR A 153 0.01 -8.75 9.99
N ASP A 154 0.28 -7.44 10.06
CA ASP A 154 0.26 -6.66 11.31
C ASP A 154 -1.16 -6.28 11.78
N GLY A 155 -2.19 -6.66 11.02
CA GLY A 155 -3.59 -6.35 11.28
C GLY A 155 -4.07 -5.02 10.70
N TYR A 156 -3.21 -4.28 9.97
CA TYR A 156 -3.65 -3.12 9.22
C TYR A 156 -4.57 -3.52 8.06
N CYS A 157 -5.57 -2.70 7.76
CA CYS A 157 -6.38 -2.88 6.57
C CYS A 157 -6.68 -1.55 5.88
N THR A 158 -6.84 -1.63 4.58
CA THR A 158 -7.25 -0.50 3.74
C THR A 158 -8.13 -1.01 2.60
N ASN A 159 -8.76 -0.08 1.88
CA ASN A 159 -9.55 -0.42 0.71
C ASN A 159 -9.06 0.36 -0.52
N LEU A 160 -9.40 -0.19 -1.68
CA LEU A 160 -9.23 0.45 -2.97
C LEU A 160 -10.44 0.11 -3.83
N SER A 161 -10.97 1.08 -4.59
CA SER A 161 -12.03 0.76 -5.55
C SER A 161 -11.51 -0.20 -6.62
N LEU A 162 -12.35 -1.09 -7.10
CA LEU A 162 -11.94 -2.05 -8.13
C LEU A 162 -11.55 -1.33 -9.43
N THR A 163 -12.20 -0.20 -9.74
CA THR A 163 -11.85 0.65 -10.88
C THR A 163 -10.41 1.16 -10.81
N GLU A 164 -9.94 1.56 -9.61
CA GLU A 164 -8.56 1.97 -9.42
C GLU A 164 -7.61 0.78 -9.40
N ALA A 165 -7.98 -0.31 -8.73
CA ALA A 165 -7.17 -1.52 -8.62
C ALA A 165 -6.87 -2.18 -9.98
N LEU A 166 -7.79 -2.07 -10.94
CA LEU A 166 -7.66 -2.66 -12.28
C LEU A 166 -6.95 -1.76 -13.28
N LYS A 167 -6.42 -0.60 -12.88
CA LYS A 167 -5.59 0.21 -13.77
C LYS A 167 -4.28 -0.51 -14.09
N PRO A 168 -3.77 -0.38 -15.33
CA PRO A 168 -2.61 -1.16 -15.80
C PRO A 168 -1.29 -0.76 -15.12
N ASP A 169 -1.26 0.39 -14.44
CA ASP A 169 -0.11 0.94 -13.74
C ASP A 169 -0.13 0.67 -12.22
N VAL A 170 -1.10 -0.10 -11.73
CA VAL A 170 -1.17 -0.49 -10.32
C VAL A 170 -0.44 -1.81 -10.10
N LEU A 171 0.54 -1.79 -9.20
CA LEU A 171 1.39 -2.94 -8.90
C LEU A 171 1.10 -3.51 -7.49
N LEU A 172 1.18 -4.82 -7.38
CA LEU A 172 1.53 -5.51 -6.15
C LEU A 172 3.07 -5.53 -6.08
N ALA A 173 3.63 -4.48 -5.50
CA ALA A 173 5.07 -4.29 -5.42
C ALA A 173 5.66 -5.10 -4.26
N TYR A 174 6.79 -5.75 -4.51
CA TYR A 174 7.54 -6.51 -3.52
C TYR A 174 8.98 -6.01 -3.35
N ARG A 175 9.42 -5.07 -4.18
CA ARG A 175 10.69 -4.34 -4.03
C ARG A 175 10.52 -2.86 -4.29
N ALA A 176 11.28 -2.07 -3.55
CA ALA A 176 11.46 -0.65 -3.79
C ALA A 176 12.96 -0.33 -3.77
N GLU A 177 13.49 0.33 -4.84
CA GLU A 177 14.92 0.70 -4.96
C GLU A 177 15.88 -0.49 -4.82
N GLY A 178 15.49 -1.67 -5.27
CA GLY A 178 16.26 -2.91 -5.20
C GLY A 178 16.16 -3.65 -3.86
N GLU A 179 15.62 -3.03 -2.83
CA GLU A 179 15.39 -3.65 -1.52
C GLU A 179 14.00 -4.29 -1.46
N PRO A 180 13.85 -5.44 -0.77
CA PRO A 180 12.57 -6.11 -0.60
C PRO A 180 11.62 -5.36 0.32
#